data_bfb7152f39bf33aa2d5b44a2d95c3778
#
_entry.id   bfb7152f39bf33aa2d5b44a2d95c3778
#
_cell.length_a   1.000
_cell.length_b   1.000
_cell.length_c   1.000
_cell.angle_alpha   90.00
_cell.angle_beta   90.00
_cell.angle_gamma   90.00
#
_symmetry.space_group_name_H-M   'P 1'
#
loop_
_entity.id
_entity.type
_entity.pdbx_description
1 polymer ?
#
loop_
_entity_poly.entity_id
_entity_poly.type
_entity_poly.pdbx_seq_one_letter_code
_entity_poly.pdbx_strand_id
1 'polypeptide(L)'
;MDRIYFLILLGLVCVWLNASAQVCDRSSAMAALERAQRADPAERLGALDESIAVCPSYRAWLMKGGAYFALQQYEKAIEALKRARQLADNNHLAGLALARIAQVYAYRQDYTVAQNLIDKAYRELDRGRIPDWLPELRQGIDQTLADQVMDAQTIQRTLINNRNFAVEGTNAEIDLQISFDFDKDTLTAQGTQQVQELGKALEAFVMQEGYQVRLIGHTDAQGDDSYNQALSERRALRVSDELARSFPTLAQALIPEGRGERELRYQEDTDQAHRFNRRVEVELYR
;
A
#
# COMPACT_ATOMS: atom_id res chain seq x y z
N MET A 1 59.73 49.73 -16.59
CA MET A 1 58.25 49.73 -16.52
C MET A 1 57.79 48.30 -16.18
N ASP A 2 57.87 47.94 -14.90
CA ASP A 2 57.76 46.58 -14.42
C ASP A 2 56.39 46.40 -13.80
N ARG A 3 55.64 45.44 -14.30
CA ARG A 3 54.38 45.01 -13.73
C ARG A 3 54.65 43.80 -12.87
N ILE A 4 54.55 43.98 -11.55
CA ILE A 4 54.60 42.95 -10.51
C ILE A 4 53.21 42.28 -10.47
N TYR A 5 53.13 41.00 -10.84
CA TYR A 5 51.95 40.16 -10.64
C TYR A 5 52.00 39.58 -9.23
N PHE A 6 51.04 40.00 -8.41
CA PHE A 6 50.77 39.42 -7.10
C PHE A 6 49.95 38.14 -7.26
N LEU A 7 50.56 36.99 -7.13
CA LEU A 7 49.88 35.70 -7.06
C LEU A 7 49.34 35.49 -5.64
N ILE A 8 48.01 35.62 -5.46
CA ILE A 8 47.32 35.22 -4.26
C ILE A 8 47.03 33.70 -4.36
N LEU A 9 47.80 32.91 -3.62
CA LEU A 9 47.53 31.49 -3.38
C LEU A 9 46.37 31.40 -2.37
N LEU A 10 45.16 31.17 -2.88
CA LEU A 10 44.02 30.73 -2.07
C LEU A 10 44.20 29.23 -1.79
N GLY A 11 44.71 28.91 -0.61
CA GLY A 11 44.74 27.57 -0.09
C GLY A 11 43.31 27.10 0.17
N LEU A 12 42.78 26.28 -0.73
CA LEU A 12 41.58 25.46 -0.47
C LEU A 12 41.93 24.41 0.58
N VAL A 13 41.65 24.72 1.82
CA VAL A 13 41.60 23.69 2.88
C VAL A 13 40.36 22.84 2.59
N CYS A 14 40.55 21.73 1.87
CA CYS A 14 39.58 20.64 1.82
C CYS A 14 39.49 20.03 3.23
N VAL A 15 38.52 20.53 4.01
CA VAL A 15 38.09 19.84 5.21
C VAL A 15 37.38 18.55 4.73
N TRP A 16 38.14 17.47 4.68
CA TRP A 16 37.58 16.12 4.60
C TRP A 16 36.84 15.90 5.91
N LEU A 17 35.52 16.15 5.89
CA LEU A 17 34.63 15.57 6.87
C LEU A 17 34.72 14.06 6.69
N ASN A 18 35.62 13.44 7.48
CA ASN A 18 35.55 12.02 7.73
C ASN A 18 34.21 11.77 8.44
N ALA A 19 33.18 11.52 7.65
CA ALA A 19 32.04 10.75 8.13
C ALA A 19 32.60 9.36 8.45
N SER A 20 33.21 9.21 9.64
CA SER A 20 33.45 7.92 10.21
C SER A 20 32.10 7.20 10.21
N ALA A 21 31.94 6.19 9.36
CA ALA A 21 30.82 5.29 9.44
C ALA A 21 30.79 4.81 10.90
N GLN A 22 29.86 5.35 11.66
CA GLN A 22 29.75 5.06 13.09
C GLN A 22 29.51 3.56 13.17
N VAL A 23 30.51 2.81 13.63
CA VAL A 23 30.42 1.35 13.76
C VAL A 23 29.23 1.08 14.69
N CYS A 24 28.19 0.50 14.12
CA CYS A 24 26.97 0.16 14.81
C CYS A 24 27.28 -0.79 15.98
N ASP A 25 27.19 -0.31 17.21
CA ASP A 25 27.34 -1.16 18.40
C ASP A 25 26.05 -1.95 18.64
N ARG A 26 26.03 -3.15 18.03
CA ARG A 26 24.89 -4.06 18.14
C ARG A 26 24.62 -4.51 19.56
N SER A 27 25.64 -4.63 20.42
CA SER A 27 25.48 -5.12 21.79
C SER A 27 24.71 -4.10 22.65
N SER A 28 25.13 -2.85 22.62
CA SER A 28 24.45 -1.75 23.32
C SER A 28 23.02 -1.51 22.78
N ALA A 29 22.84 -1.57 21.45
CA ALA A 29 21.51 -1.44 20.84
C ALA A 29 20.57 -2.58 21.25
N MET A 30 21.06 -3.82 21.34
CA MET A 30 20.28 -4.98 21.78
C MET A 30 19.92 -4.88 23.27
N ALA A 31 20.82 -4.43 24.13
CA ALA A 31 20.51 -4.21 25.56
C ALA A 31 19.41 -3.16 25.74
N ALA A 32 19.43 -2.07 24.97
CA ALA A 32 18.37 -1.07 24.96
C ALA A 32 17.04 -1.66 24.45
N LEU A 33 17.07 -2.50 23.41
CA LEU A 33 15.91 -3.18 22.86
C LEU A 33 15.27 -4.15 23.87
N GLU A 34 16.08 -4.87 24.65
CA GLU A 34 15.60 -5.76 25.72
C GLU A 34 14.93 -4.99 26.86
N ARG A 35 15.50 -3.84 27.25
CA ARG A 35 14.81 -2.93 28.21
C ARG A 35 13.47 -2.48 27.67
N ALA A 36 13.41 -2.07 26.41
CA ALA A 36 12.17 -1.66 25.75
C ALA A 36 11.09 -2.75 25.75
N GLN A 37 11.46 -4.03 25.65
CA GLN A 37 10.49 -5.13 25.66
C GLN A 37 9.76 -5.28 27.00
N ARG A 38 10.38 -4.91 28.11
CA ARG A 38 9.85 -5.06 29.48
C ARG A 38 9.14 -3.80 29.97
N ALA A 39 9.35 -2.66 29.32
CA ALA A 39 8.81 -1.36 29.70
C ALA A 39 7.36 -1.18 29.20
N ASP A 40 6.60 -0.31 29.87
CA ASP A 40 5.32 0.16 29.37
C ASP A 40 5.48 0.99 28.06
N PRO A 41 4.41 1.27 27.30
CA PRO A 41 4.52 1.95 26.01
C PRO A 41 5.20 3.33 26.05
N ALA A 42 5.06 4.08 27.15
CA ALA A 42 5.64 5.42 27.26
C ALA A 42 7.16 5.35 27.60
N GLU A 43 7.53 4.52 28.55
CA GLU A 43 8.93 4.28 28.93
C GLU A 43 9.70 3.57 27.81
N ARG A 44 9.03 2.68 27.07
CA ARG A 44 9.55 1.94 25.93
C ARG A 44 10.14 2.87 24.85
N LEU A 45 9.52 4.03 24.61
CA LEU A 45 9.98 4.96 23.57
C LEU A 45 11.40 5.45 23.83
N GLY A 46 11.75 5.80 25.06
CA GLY A 46 13.11 6.25 25.40
C GLY A 46 14.19 5.19 25.15
N ALA A 47 13.91 3.95 25.55
CA ALA A 47 14.83 2.83 25.30
C ALA A 47 14.95 2.49 23.80
N LEU A 48 13.87 2.62 23.02
CA LEU A 48 13.90 2.44 21.57
C LEU A 48 14.66 3.56 20.86
N ASP A 49 14.54 4.81 21.32
CA ASP A 49 15.32 5.92 20.78
C ASP A 49 16.82 5.71 21.01
N GLU A 50 17.21 5.24 22.19
CA GLU A 50 18.58 4.88 22.48
C GLU A 50 19.09 3.75 21.57
N SER A 51 18.31 2.67 21.41
CA SER A 51 18.66 1.56 20.51
C SER A 51 18.84 2.03 19.08
N ILE A 52 17.91 2.86 18.57
CA ILE A 52 17.93 3.39 17.20
C ILE A 52 19.11 4.35 16.99
N ALA A 53 19.42 5.20 17.96
CA ALA A 53 20.55 6.12 17.87
C ALA A 53 21.90 5.40 17.77
N VAL A 54 22.03 4.27 18.47
CA VAL A 54 23.26 3.44 18.44
C VAL A 54 23.32 2.58 17.17
N CYS A 55 22.23 1.90 16.84
CA CYS A 55 22.16 0.99 15.68
C CYS A 55 20.71 0.86 15.17
N PRO A 56 20.32 1.64 14.14
CA PRO A 56 18.99 1.53 13.57
C PRO A 56 18.71 0.10 13.06
N SER A 57 17.56 -0.46 13.45
CA SER A 57 17.17 -1.82 13.04
C SER A 57 15.67 -1.91 12.74
N TYR A 58 15.30 -2.85 11.88
CA TYR A 58 13.90 -3.19 11.60
C TYR A 58 13.11 -3.39 12.90
N ARG A 59 13.65 -4.21 13.82
CA ARG A 59 12.99 -4.58 15.06
C ARG A 59 12.75 -3.38 15.98
N ALA A 60 13.74 -2.49 16.13
CA ALA A 60 13.61 -1.30 16.96
C ALA A 60 12.54 -0.35 16.44
N TRP A 61 12.52 -0.10 15.12
CA TRP A 61 11.50 0.75 14.50
C TRP A 61 10.11 0.11 14.51
N LEU A 62 10.01 -1.21 14.30
CA LEU A 62 8.72 -1.92 14.39
C LEU A 62 8.12 -1.81 15.80
N MET A 63 8.95 -2.03 16.84
CA MET A 63 8.52 -1.88 18.23
C MET A 63 8.15 -0.43 18.57
N LYS A 64 8.89 0.56 18.04
CA LYS A 64 8.57 1.99 18.20
C LYS A 64 7.21 2.33 17.60
N GLY A 65 6.92 1.81 16.39
CA GLY A 65 5.60 1.93 15.78
C GLY A 65 4.50 1.33 16.65
N GLY A 66 4.72 0.14 17.22
CA GLY A 66 3.79 -0.50 18.16
C GLY A 66 3.57 0.31 19.45
N ALA A 67 4.63 0.92 20.01
CA ALA A 67 4.52 1.79 21.18
C ALA A 67 3.69 3.05 20.89
N TYR A 68 3.96 3.72 19.77
CA TYR A 68 3.14 4.86 19.34
C TYR A 68 1.68 4.49 19.08
N PHE A 69 1.44 3.32 18.49
CA PHE A 69 0.08 2.83 18.28
C PHE A 69 -0.66 2.63 19.61
N ALA A 70 -0.02 1.99 20.61
CA ALA A 70 -0.60 1.77 21.93
C ALA A 70 -0.91 3.11 22.65
N LEU A 71 -0.13 4.16 22.36
CA LEU A 71 -0.36 5.52 22.85
C LEU A 71 -1.32 6.33 21.95
N GLN A 72 -1.96 5.72 20.96
CA GLN A 72 -2.87 6.35 20.00
C GLN A 72 -2.23 7.52 19.20
N GLN A 73 -0.90 7.54 19.10
CA GLN A 73 -0.14 8.50 18.29
C GLN A 73 0.03 7.95 16.86
N TYR A 74 -1.08 7.87 16.14
CA TYR A 74 -1.19 7.11 14.89
C TYR A 74 -0.23 7.59 13.78
N GLU A 75 -0.06 8.91 13.60
CA GLU A 75 0.86 9.47 12.61
C GLU A 75 2.31 9.05 12.89
N LYS A 76 2.73 9.14 14.15
CA LYS A 76 4.08 8.71 14.56
C LYS A 76 4.25 7.20 14.45
N ALA A 77 3.18 6.43 14.71
CA ALA A 77 3.19 4.98 14.51
C ALA A 77 3.44 4.64 13.04
N ILE A 78 2.72 5.27 12.10
CA ILE A 78 2.88 5.08 10.67
C ILE A 78 4.32 5.43 10.24
N GLU A 79 4.86 6.56 10.66
CA GLU A 79 6.22 6.96 10.30
C GLU A 79 7.28 5.99 10.82
N ALA A 80 7.16 5.53 12.06
CA ALA A 80 8.07 4.53 12.62
C ALA A 80 7.98 3.19 11.87
N LEU A 81 6.76 2.75 11.51
CA LEU A 81 6.54 1.51 10.76
C LEU A 81 7.05 1.62 9.31
N LYS A 82 6.96 2.80 8.66
CA LYS A 82 7.60 3.06 7.37
C LYS A 82 9.12 2.90 7.46
N ARG A 83 9.74 3.41 8.52
CA ARG A 83 11.18 3.22 8.76
C ARG A 83 11.54 1.76 8.98
N ALA A 84 10.71 1.01 9.73
CA ALA A 84 10.89 -0.44 9.85
C ALA A 84 10.86 -1.10 8.47
N ARG A 85 9.86 -0.79 7.64
CA ARG A 85 9.76 -1.36 6.28
C ARG A 85 11.00 -1.09 5.43
N GLN A 86 11.55 0.14 5.47
CA GLN A 86 12.77 0.50 4.74
C GLN A 86 14.00 -0.30 5.18
N LEU A 87 14.03 -0.78 6.42
CA LEU A 87 15.11 -1.58 7.01
C LEU A 87 14.81 -3.08 6.99
N ALA A 88 13.78 -3.52 6.30
CA ALA A 88 13.43 -4.92 6.18
C ALA A 88 14.42 -5.65 5.27
N ASP A 89 15.00 -6.75 5.77
CA ASP A 89 15.99 -7.55 5.03
C ASP A 89 15.37 -8.46 3.96
N ASN A 90 14.05 -8.62 3.99
CA ASN A 90 13.30 -9.47 3.06
C ASN A 90 11.84 -9.04 2.94
N ASN A 91 11.15 -9.57 1.92
CA ASN A 91 9.75 -9.26 1.65
C ASN A 91 8.82 -9.60 2.81
N HIS A 92 9.05 -10.71 3.51
CA HIS A 92 8.22 -11.09 4.65
C HIS A 92 8.21 -10.03 5.76
N LEU A 93 9.39 -9.51 6.15
CA LEU A 93 9.49 -8.43 7.15
C LEU A 93 8.87 -7.13 6.64
N ALA A 94 9.05 -6.81 5.34
CA ALA A 94 8.42 -5.66 4.71
C ALA A 94 6.89 -5.77 4.75
N GLY A 95 6.35 -6.96 4.44
CA GLY A 95 4.93 -7.28 4.53
C GLY A 95 4.37 -7.18 5.96
N LEU A 96 5.12 -7.63 6.98
CA LEU A 96 4.72 -7.47 8.38
C LEU A 96 4.63 -5.99 8.79
N ALA A 97 5.55 -5.16 8.35
CA ALA A 97 5.48 -3.72 8.60
C ALA A 97 4.27 -3.08 7.91
N LEU A 98 3.97 -3.47 6.66
CA LEU A 98 2.76 -3.04 5.94
C LEU A 98 1.48 -3.46 6.67
N ALA A 99 1.39 -4.71 7.12
CA ALA A 99 0.24 -5.20 7.87
C ALA A 99 0.01 -4.39 9.16
N ARG A 100 1.08 -3.98 9.86
CA ARG A 100 0.97 -3.11 11.03
C ARG A 100 0.53 -1.68 10.66
N ILE A 101 1.00 -1.13 9.55
CA ILE A 101 0.52 0.16 9.05
C ILE A 101 -0.97 0.07 8.71
N ALA A 102 -1.40 -1.00 8.04
CA ALA A 102 -2.81 -1.24 7.74
C ALA A 102 -3.67 -1.30 9.01
N GLN A 103 -3.18 -1.96 10.07
CA GLN A 103 -3.84 -1.99 11.36
C GLN A 103 -4.04 -0.57 11.93
N VAL A 104 -3.05 0.31 11.84
CA VAL A 104 -3.17 1.70 12.30
C VAL A 104 -4.26 2.44 11.51
N TYR A 105 -4.30 2.28 10.18
CA TYR A 105 -5.34 2.90 9.35
C TYR A 105 -6.73 2.35 9.66
N ALA A 106 -6.87 1.05 9.94
CA ALA A 106 -8.14 0.46 10.34
C ALA A 106 -8.67 1.06 11.66
N TYR A 107 -7.78 1.26 12.65
CA TYR A 107 -8.15 1.93 13.90
C TYR A 107 -8.53 3.41 13.72
N ARG A 108 -8.01 4.06 12.69
CA ARG A 108 -8.44 5.41 12.27
C ARG A 108 -9.71 5.42 11.44
N GLN A 109 -10.31 4.25 11.18
CA GLN A 109 -11.46 4.06 10.31
C GLN A 109 -11.20 4.41 8.83
N ASP A 110 -9.95 4.52 8.42
CA ASP A 110 -9.53 4.66 7.02
C ASP A 110 -9.50 3.26 6.35
N TYR A 111 -10.64 2.57 6.33
CA TYR A 111 -10.76 1.15 5.96
C TYR A 111 -10.28 0.86 4.54
N THR A 112 -10.50 1.77 3.60
CA THR A 112 -10.06 1.60 2.21
C THR A 112 -8.53 1.58 2.08
N VAL A 113 -7.85 2.50 2.78
CA VAL A 113 -6.38 2.51 2.81
C VAL A 113 -5.87 1.25 3.51
N ALA A 114 -6.50 0.86 4.62
CA ALA A 114 -6.15 -0.36 5.35
C ALA A 114 -6.30 -1.61 4.47
N GLN A 115 -7.40 -1.75 3.73
CA GLN A 115 -7.67 -2.86 2.82
C GLN A 115 -6.54 -3.02 1.78
N ASN A 116 -6.20 -1.96 1.08
CA ASN A 116 -5.15 -2.00 0.05
C ASN A 116 -3.77 -2.33 0.63
N LEU A 117 -3.44 -1.81 1.82
CA LEU A 117 -2.19 -2.14 2.49
C LEU A 117 -2.14 -3.59 2.96
N ILE A 118 -3.28 -4.17 3.37
CA ILE A 118 -3.40 -5.60 3.70
C ILE A 118 -3.13 -6.45 2.47
N ASP A 119 -3.72 -6.11 1.32
CA ASP A 119 -3.52 -6.87 0.09
C ASP A 119 -2.06 -6.83 -0.36
N LYS A 120 -1.41 -5.67 -0.27
CA LYS A 120 0.05 -5.57 -0.47
C LYS A 120 0.84 -6.42 0.52
N ALA A 121 0.46 -6.39 1.79
CA ALA A 121 1.11 -7.21 2.81
C ALA A 121 1.01 -8.71 2.50
N TYR A 122 -0.17 -9.19 2.07
CA TYR A 122 -0.37 -10.60 1.69
C TYR A 122 0.49 -11.03 0.49
N ARG A 123 0.80 -10.14 -0.45
CA ARG A 123 1.72 -10.43 -1.57
C ARG A 123 3.19 -10.56 -1.12
N GLU A 124 3.56 -9.85 -0.06
CA GLU A 124 4.93 -9.85 0.48
C GLU A 124 5.15 -10.92 1.57
N LEU A 125 4.08 -11.34 2.26
CA LEU A 125 4.15 -12.31 3.36
C LEU A 125 4.33 -13.75 2.87
N ASP A 126 5.16 -14.51 3.59
CA ASP A 126 5.23 -15.97 3.41
C ASP A 126 3.92 -16.62 3.84
N ARG A 127 3.29 -17.42 2.98
CA ARG A 127 1.97 -18.04 3.22
C ARG A 127 1.86 -18.81 4.54
N GLY A 128 2.93 -19.49 4.95
CA GLY A 128 2.99 -20.27 6.20
C GLY A 128 3.30 -19.45 7.46
N ARG A 129 3.46 -18.12 7.35
CA ARG A 129 3.88 -17.24 8.46
C ARG A 129 3.03 -15.97 8.56
N ILE A 130 1.79 -16.04 8.07
CA ILE A 130 0.82 -14.95 8.19
C ILE A 130 0.43 -14.83 9.66
N PRO A 131 0.48 -13.62 10.26
CA PRO A 131 0.05 -13.42 11.64
C PRO A 131 -1.44 -13.73 11.84
N ASP A 132 -1.80 -14.46 12.92
CA ASP A 132 -3.17 -14.92 13.19
C ASP A 132 -4.21 -13.79 13.22
N TRP A 133 -3.83 -12.58 13.65
CA TRP A 133 -4.71 -11.42 13.72
C TRP A 133 -5.01 -10.77 12.35
N LEU A 134 -4.20 -11.03 11.33
CA LEU A 134 -4.32 -10.35 10.03
C LEU A 134 -5.52 -10.83 9.20
N PRO A 135 -5.85 -12.14 9.12
CA PRO A 135 -7.07 -12.60 8.46
C PRO A 135 -8.34 -12.02 9.06
N GLU A 136 -8.44 -11.97 10.40
CA GLU A 136 -9.60 -11.39 11.09
C GLU A 136 -9.76 -9.90 10.80
N LEU A 137 -8.65 -9.15 10.85
CA LEU A 137 -8.64 -7.72 10.51
C LEU A 137 -9.10 -7.50 9.06
N ARG A 138 -8.58 -8.29 8.12
CA ARG A 138 -8.95 -8.24 6.70
C ARG A 138 -10.45 -8.47 6.52
N GLN A 139 -10.97 -9.55 7.10
CA GLN A 139 -12.37 -9.91 7.01
C GLN A 139 -13.29 -8.82 7.57
N GLY A 140 -12.96 -8.22 8.72
CA GLY A 140 -13.74 -7.14 9.32
C GLY A 140 -13.78 -5.88 8.45
N ILE A 141 -12.65 -5.53 7.82
CA ILE A 141 -12.57 -4.39 6.89
C ILE A 141 -13.41 -4.67 5.64
N ASP A 142 -13.25 -5.85 5.04
CA ASP A 142 -13.97 -6.21 3.82
C ASP A 142 -15.49 -6.25 4.04
N GLN A 143 -15.95 -6.75 5.20
CA GLN A 143 -17.37 -6.68 5.59
C GLN A 143 -17.87 -5.24 5.71
N THR A 144 -17.05 -4.36 6.29
CA THR A 144 -17.41 -2.95 6.46
C THR A 144 -17.57 -2.22 5.12
N LEU A 145 -16.74 -2.57 4.14
CA LEU A 145 -16.72 -1.94 2.81
C LEU A 145 -17.68 -2.60 1.80
N ALA A 146 -18.15 -3.81 2.07
CA ALA A 146 -18.79 -4.70 1.09
C ALA A 146 -19.99 -4.12 0.34
N ASP A 147 -20.78 -3.26 0.98
CA ASP A 147 -22.01 -2.67 0.42
C ASP A 147 -21.90 -1.17 0.16
N GLN A 148 -20.71 -0.61 0.29
CA GLN A 148 -20.47 0.82 0.13
C GLN A 148 -20.00 1.16 -1.29
N VAL A 149 -20.58 2.21 -1.87
CA VAL A 149 -19.99 2.89 -3.03
C VAL A 149 -18.92 3.84 -2.50
N MET A 150 -17.69 3.63 -2.94
CA MET A 150 -16.59 4.49 -2.57
C MET A 150 -16.63 5.78 -3.38
N ASP A 151 -16.70 6.93 -2.71
CA ASP A 151 -16.72 8.23 -3.38
C ASP A 151 -15.35 8.59 -4.01
N ALA A 152 -15.38 9.50 -4.98
CA ALA A 152 -14.21 9.91 -5.75
C ALA A 152 -13.07 10.46 -4.88
N GLN A 153 -13.37 11.20 -3.82
CA GLN A 153 -12.36 11.77 -2.92
C GLN A 153 -11.64 10.65 -2.13
N THR A 154 -12.39 9.66 -1.67
CA THR A 154 -11.85 8.49 -0.99
C THR A 154 -10.96 7.68 -1.93
N ILE A 155 -11.37 7.45 -3.19
CA ILE A 155 -10.56 6.77 -4.20
C ILE A 155 -9.25 7.53 -4.44
N GLN A 156 -9.31 8.85 -4.67
CA GLN A 156 -8.12 9.69 -4.88
C GLN A 156 -7.15 9.62 -3.69
N ARG A 157 -7.67 9.80 -2.46
CA ARG A 157 -6.86 9.71 -1.24
C ARG A 157 -6.18 8.36 -1.09
N THR A 158 -6.88 7.28 -1.41
CA THR A 158 -6.34 5.93 -1.34
C THR A 158 -5.23 5.70 -2.36
N LEU A 159 -5.43 6.10 -3.61
CA LEU A 159 -4.40 6.01 -4.66
C LEU A 159 -3.15 6.82 -4.31
N ILE A 160 -3.31 8.05 -3.78
CA ILE A 160 -2.19 8.88 -3.31
C ILE A 160 -1.45 8.20 -2.15
N ASN A 161 -2.17 7.68 -1.16
CA ASN A 161 -1.56 6.98 -0.03
C ASN A 161 -0.82 5.71 -0.50
N ASN A 162 -1.43 4.92 -1.38
CA ASN A 162 -0.81 3.70 -1.90
C ASN A 162 0.47 3.99 -2.69
N ARG A 163 0.54 5.10 -3.43
CA ARG A 163 1.77 5.59 -4.06
C ARG A 163 2.87 5.88 -3.01
N ASN A 164 2.53 6.47 -1.88
CA ASN A 164 3.48 6.79 -0.81
C ASN A 164 4.01 5.54 -0.08
N PHE A 165 3.32 4.40 -0.19
CA PHE A 165 3.74 3.10 0.33
C PHE A 165 4.33 2.18 -0.75
N ALA A 166 4.32 2.62 -2.02
CA ALA A 166 4.92 1.87 -3.10
C ALA A 166 6.44 1.77 -2.90
N VAL A 167 6.99 0.59 -3.16
CA VAL A 167 8.44 0.43 -3.38
C VAL A 167 8.78 1.09 -4.69
N GLU A 168 9.99 1.62 -4.83
CA GLU A 168 10.44 2.22 -6.09
C GLU A 168 10.18 1.25 -7.27
N GLY A 169 9.38 1.69 -8.25
CA GLY A 169 8.95 0.87 -9.39
C GLY A 169 7.62 0.12 -9.23
N THR A 170 6.89 0.26 -8.10
CA THR A 170 5.52 -0.27 -7.98
C THR A 170 4.47 0.82 -8.22
N ASN A 171 3.35 0.42 -8.82
CA ASN A 171 2.26 1.30 -9.19
C ASN A 171 1.33 1.61 -8.00
N ALA A 172 0.59 2.71 -8.09
CA ALA A 172 -0.54 2.94 -7.17
C ALA A 172 -1.73 2.11 -7.62
N GLU A 173 -2.30 1.33 -6.71
CA GLU A 173 -3.40 0.42 -6.99
C GLU A 173 -4.53 0.55 -5.97
N ILE A 174 -5.74 0.21 -6.36
CA ILE A 174 -6.92 0.11 -5.50
C ILE A 174 -7.84 -0.99 -6.00
N ASP A 175 -8.35 -1.82 -5.09
CA ASP A 175 -9.39 -2.80 -5.35
C ASP A 175 -10.78 -2.17 -5.16
N LEU A 176 -11.64 -2.30 -6.15
CA LEU A 176 -13.00 -1.83 -6.10
C LEU A 176 -14.01 -2.97 -6.30
N GLN A 177 -15.02 -3.01 -5.43
CA GLN A 177 -16.18 -3.88 -5.60
C GLN A 177 -17.13 -3.25 -6.62
N ILE A 178 -16.94 -3.56 -7.92
CA ILE A 178 -17.83 -3.14 -8.98
C ILE A 178 -18.85 -4.25 -9.23
N SER A 179 -20.10 -3.98 -8.94
CA SER A 179 -21.17 -4.98 -9.00
C SER A 179 -21.69 -5.17 -10.43
N PHE A 180 -21.77 -6.45 -10.83
CA PHE A 180 -22.38 -6.89 -12.09
C PHE A 180 -23.58 -7.78 -11.81
N ASP A 181 -24.50 -7.92 -12.78
CA ASP A 181 -25.52 -8.95 -12.75
C ASP A 181 -24.89 -10.34 -12.64
N PHE A 182 -25.63 -11.26 -12.02
CA PHE A 182 -25.13 -12.63 -11.84
C PHE A 182 -24.75 -13.25 -13.19
N ASP A 183 -23.55 -13.80 -13.26
CA ASP A 183 -22.95 -14.45 -14.44
C ASP A 183 -22.93 -13.59 -15.71
N LYS A 184 -22.89 -12.25 -15.58
CA LYS A 184 -22.86 -11.29 -16.70
C LYS A 184 -21.77 -10.24 -16.52
N ASP A 185 -21.58 -9.47 -17.59
CA ASP A 185 -20.77 -8.25 -17.65
C ASP A 185 -21.63 -6.97 -17.62
N THR A 186 -22.94 -7.09 -17.39
CA THR A 186 -23.85 -5.96 -17.23
C THR A 186 -23.67 -5.35 -15.82
N LEU A 187 -23.35 -4.06 -15.76
CA LEU A 187 -23.25 -3.34 -14.49
C LEU A 187 -24.63 -3.21 -13.83
N THR A 188 -24.69 -3.46 -12.53
CA THR A 188 -25.86 -3.09 -11.71
C THR A 188 -25.92 -1.57 -11.53
N ALA A 189 -27.01 -1.05 -10.95
CA ALA A 189 -27.12 0.37 -10.60
C ALA A 189 -25.97 0.81 -9.65
N GLN A 190 -25.63 -0.01 -8.64
CA GLN A 190 -24.52 0.24 -7.73
C GLN A 190 -23.18 0.18 -8.47
N GLY A 191 -22.97 -0.81 -9.35
CA GLY A 191 -21.76 -0.92 -10.18
C GLY A 191 -21.59 0.31 -11.08
N THR A 192 -22.66 0.79 -11.70
CA THR A 192 -22.63 2.02 -12.51
C THR A 192 -22.27 3.24 -11.67
N GLN A 193 -22.82 3.38 -10.46
CA GLN A 193 -22.47 4.46 -9.54
C GLN A 193 -20.99 4.40 -9.13
N GLN A 194 -20.47 3.20 -8.84
CA GLN A 194 -19.05 3.04 -8.48
C GLN A 194 -18.13 3.43 -9.64
N VAL A 195 -18.48 3.09 -10.89
CA VAL A 195 -17.73 3.50 -12.09
C VAL A 195 -17.75 5.01 -12.28
N GLN A 196 -18.86 5.69 -11.97
CA GLN A 196 -18.94 7.15 -12.03
C GLN A 196 -18.01 7.81 -11.00
N GLU A 197 -17.99 7.33 -9.77
CA GLU A 197 -17.07 7.84 -8.73
C GLU A 197 -15.61 7.57 -9.10
N LEU A 198 -15.31 6.39 -9.67
CA LEU A 198 -13.98 6.07 -10.19
C LEU A 198 -13.56 7.04 -11.29
N GLY A 199 -14.42 7.32 -12.26
CA GLY A 199 -14.12 8.26 -13.35
C GLY A 199 -13.75 9.65 -12.85
N LYS A 200 -14.56 10.22 -11.94
CA LYS A 200 -14.27 11.50 -11.29
C LYS A 200 -12.90 11.50 -10.58
N ALA A 201 -12.55 10.39 -9.93
CA ALA A 201 -11.28 10.26 -9.23
C ALA A 201 -10.10 10.22 -10.20
N LEU A 202 -10.22 9.50 -11.32
CA LEU A 202 -9.15 9.27 -12.28
C LEU A 202 -8.83 10.48 -13.16
N GLU A 203 -9.79 11.34 -13.47
CA GLU A 203 -9.56 12.49 -14.35
C GLU A 203 -8.37 13.36 -13.90
N ALA A 204 -8.23 13.60 -12.60
CA ALA A 204 -7.14 14.40 -12.06
C ALA A 204 -5.77 13.76 -12.34
N PHE A 205 -5.63 12.44 -12.17
CA PHE A 205 -4.37 11.71 -12.39
C PHE A 205 -4.00 11.66 -13.87
N VAL A 206 -4.98 11.39 -14.74
CA VAL A 206 -4.73 11.26 -16.18
C VAL A 206 -4.40 12.62 -16.81
N MET A 207 -5.22 13.64 -16.52
CA MET A 207 -5.07 14.96 -17.17
C MET A 207 -3.92 15.79 -16.60
N GLN A 208 -3.66 15.74 -15.29
CA GLN A 208 -2.66 16.57 -14.64
C GLN A 208 -1.31 15.89 -14.54
N GLU A 209 -1.29 14.58 -14.37
CA GLU A 209 -0.09 13.81 -14.09
C GLU A 209 0.29 12.83 -15.21
N GLY A 210 -0.55 12.65 -16.24
CA GLY A 210 -0.27 11.82 -17.42
C GLY A 210 -0.21 10.32 -17.14
N TYR A 211 -0.95 9.83 -16.13
CA TYR A 211 -1.02 8.40 -15.83
C TYR A 211 -1.81 7.62 -16.87
N GLN A 212 -1.40 6.38 -17.08
CA GLN A 212 -2.20 5.30 -17.68
C GLN A 212 -2.94 4.56 -16.58
N VAL A 213 -4.10 4.00 -16.90
CA VAL A 213 -4.99 3.31 -15.95
C VAL A 213 -5.23 1.89 -16.44
N ARG A 214 -4.69 0.90 -15.74
CA ARG A 214 -5.04 -0.51 -15.98
C ARG A 214 -6.24 -0.88 -15.14
N LEU A 215 -7.25 -1.47 -15.78
CA LEU A 215 -8.47 -1.98 -15.18
C LEU A 215 -8.42 -3.50 -15.21
N ILE A 216 -8.22 -4.15 -14.08
CA ILE A 216 -7.99 -5.59 -14.00
C ILE A 216 -9.20 -6.27 -13.40
N GLY A 217 -9.93 -7.03 -14.21
CA GLY A 217 -11.06 -7.83 -13.77
C GLY A 217 -10.62 -9.15 -13.15
N HIS A 218 -11.26 -9.53 -12.05
CA HIS A 218 -11.07 -10.82 -11.37
C HIS A 218 -12.41 -11.54 -11.20
N THR A 219 -12.35 -12.88 -11.17
CA THR A 219 -13.47 -13.76 -10.80
C THR A 219 -13.17 -14.48 -9.48
N ASP A 220 -14.16 -15.18 -8.95
CA ASP A 220 -13.92 -16.25 -7.99
C ASP A 220 -13.46 -17.53 -8.69
N ALA A 221 -13.23 -18.60 -7.91
CA ALA A 221 -12.77 -19.90 -8.40
C ALA A 221 -13.92 -20.84 -8.83
N GLN A 222 -15.14 -20.31 -9.02
CA GLN A 222 -16.26 -21.11 -9.48
C GLN A 222 -16.32 -21.15 -11.01
N GLY A 223 -16.37 -22.35 -11.58
CA GLY A 223 -16.41 -22.56 -13.03
C GLY A 223 -15.07 -22.93 -13.64
N ASP A 224 -15.01 -22.90 -14.98
CA ASP A 224 -13.80 -23.22 -15.71
C ASP A 224 -12.85 -22.02 -15.81
N ASP A 225 -11.54 -22.22 -15.67
CA ASP A 225 -10.52 -21.16 -15.79
C ASP A 225 -10.65 -20.36 -17.10
N SER A 226 -10.89 -21.05 -18.24
CA SER A 226 -11.07 -20.39 -19.53
C SER A 226 -12.33 -19.50 -19.57
N TYR A 227 -13.41 -19.92 -18.92
CA TYR A 227 -14.63 -19.14 -18.78
C TYR A 227 -14.38 -17.93 -17.88
N ASN A 228 -13.76 -18.13 -16.73
CA ASN A 228 -13.41 -17.09 -15.77
C ASN A 228 -12.45 -16.05 -16.38
N GLN A 229 -11.48 -16.49 -17.17
CA GLN A 229 -10.62 -15.59 -17.92
C GLN A 229 -11.42 -14.70 -18.87
N ALA A 230 -12.28 -15.29 -19.70
CA ALA A 230 -13.10 -14.54 -20.65
C ALA A 230 -14.13 -13.63 -19.96
N LEU A 231 -14.72 -14.05 -18.82
CA LEU A 231 -15.67 -13.23 -18.05
C LEU A 231 -14.99 -12.00 -17.42
N SER A 232 -13.80 -12.21 -16.87
CA SER A 232 -13.03 -11.10 -16.26
C SER A 232 -12.60 -10.06 -17.29
N GLU A 233 -12.20 -10.50 -18.51
CA GLU A 233 -11.88 -9.60 -19.63
C GLU A 233 -13.10 -8.78 -20.06
N ARG A 234 -14.26 -9.41 -20.24
CA ARG A 234 -15.51 -8.69 -20.59
C ARG A 234 -15.90 -7.68 -19.53
N ARG A 235 -15.76 -8.02 -18.23
CA ARG A 235 -16.05 -7.10 -17.11
C ARG A 235 -15.11 -5.90 -17.09
N ALA A 236 -13.81 -6.12 -17.25
CA ALA A 236 -12.82 -5.04 -17.35
C ALA A 236 -13.09 -4.12 -18.54
N LEU A 237 -13.39 -4.70 -19.71
CA LEU A 237 -13.77 -3.95 -20.91
C LEU A 237 -15.06 -3.14 -20.69
N ARG A 238 -16.08 -3.72 -20.04
CA ARG A 238 -17.33 -3.02 -19.73
C ARG A 238 -17.11 -1.81 -18.84
N VAL A 239 -16.25 -1.91 -17.82
CA VAL A 239 -15.87 -0.77 -16.96
C VAL A 239 -15.14 0.28 -17.79
N SER A 240 -14.20 -0.11 -18.64
CA SER A 240 -13.46 0.77 -19.54
C SER A 240 -14.40 1.53 -20.48
N ASP A 241 -15.35 0.84 -21.12
CA ASP A 241 -16.32 1.45 -22.04
C ASP A 241 -17.23 2.46 -21.33
N GLU A 242 -17.68 2.13 -20.11
CA GLU A 242 -18.50 3.02 -19.29
C GLU A 242 -17.73 4.28 -18.87
N LEU A 243 -16.46 4.12 -18.46
CA LEU A 243 -15.58 5.24 -18.15
C LEU A 243 -15.32 6.10 -19.39
N ALA A 244 -14.95 5.51 -20.52
CA ALA A 244 -14.66 6.26 -21.76
C ALA A 244 -15.89 7.03 -22.27
N ARG A 245 -17.09 6.47 -22.09
CA ARG A 245 -18.35 7.13 -22.48
C ARG A 245 -18.68 8.31 -21.57
N SER A 246 -18.53 8.14 -20.25
CA SER A 246 -18.89 9.16 -19.26
C SER A 246 -17.78 10.21 -19.06
N PHE A 247 -16.54 9.83 -19.28
CA PHE A 247 -15.32 10.65 -19.12
C PHE A 247 -14.43 10.50 -20.35
N PRO A 248 -14.74 11.17 -21.49
CA PRO A 248 -13.99 11.01 -22.74
C PRO A 248 -12.49 11.32 -22.62
N THR A 249 -12.10 12.15 -21.66
CA THR A 249 -10.69 12.48 -21.33
C THR A 249 -9.88 11.27 -20.90
N LEU A 250 -10.53 10.23 -20.36
CA LEU A 250 -9.88 9.00 -19.92
C LEU A 250 -9.67 7.98 -21.05
N ALA A 251 -10.40 8.08 -22.16
CA ALA A 251 -10.53 7.02 -23.16
C ALA A 251 -9.20 6.45 -23.67
N GLN A 252 -8.17 7.29 -23.86
CA GLN A 252 -6.86 6.86 -24.36
C GLN A 252 -5.92 6.36 -23.26
N ALA A 253 -6.29 6.55 -22.01
CA ALA A 253 -5.49 6.14 -20.87
C ALA A 253 -5.92 4.79 -20.29
N LEU A 254 -7.08 4.25 -20.67
CA LEU A 254 -7.67 3.04 -20.10
C LEU A 254 -7.13 1.77 -20.79
N ILE A 255 -6.68 0.81 -20.01
CA ILE A 255 -6.18 -0.49 -20.47
C ILE A 255 -6.93 -1.59 -19.70
N PRO A 256 -7.99 -2.19 -20.28
CA PRO A 256 -8.71 -3.30 -19.66
C PRO A 256 -7.91 -4.61 -19.79
N GLU A 257 -7.84 -5.38 -18.70
CA GLU A 257 -7.20 -6.69 -18.60
C GLU A 257 -8.07 -7.64 -17.77
N GLY A 258 -8.15 -8.92 -18.12
CA GLY A 258 -8.76 -9.95 -17.32
C GLY A 258 -7.72 -10.89 -16.75
N ARG A 259 -7.84 -11.26 -15.48
CA ARG A 259 -6.97 -12.24 -14.81
C ARG A 259 -7.71 -13.49 -14.35
N GLY A 260 -9.03 -13.56 -14.57
CA GLY A 260 -9.82 -14.70 -14.11
C GLY A 260 -9.65 -14.94 -12.63
N GLU A 261 -9.43 -16.20 -12.26
CA GLU A 261 -9.24 -16.66 -10.88
C GLU A 261 -7.76 -16.77 -10.44
N ARG A 262 -6.82 -16.31 -11.26
CA ARG A 262 -5.37 -16.54 -11.00
C ARG A 262 -4.86 -15.84 -9.75
N GLU A 263 -5.49 -14.76 -9.35
CA GLU A 263 -5.08 -13.93 -8.21
C GLU A 263 -6.22 -13.83 -7.20
N LEU A 264 -6.63 -14.97 -6.64
CA LEU A 264 -7.65 -15.00 -5.60
C LEU A 264 -7.19 -14.23 -4.37
N ARG A 265 -8.05 -13.34 -3.88
CA ARG A 265 -7.85 -12.60 -2.65
C ARG A 265 -8.09 -13.47 -1.43
N TYR A 266 -9.07 -14.36 -1.53
CA TYR A 266 -9.43 -15.37 -0.54
C TYR A 266 -9.38 -16.75 -1.17
N GLN A 267 -8.78 -17.72 -0.47
CA GLN A 267 -8.63 -19.10 -0.94
C GLN A 267 -9.75 -20.02 -0.44
N GLU A 268 -10.53 -19.55 0.53
CA GLU A 268 -11.62 -20.30 1.13
C GLU A 268 -12.78 -20.47 0.15
N ASP A 269 -13.43 -21.63 0.18
CA ASP A 269 -14.63 -21.92 -0.62
C ASP A 269 -15.90 -21.53 0.16
N THR A 270 -16.13 -20.21 0.26
CA THR A 270 -17.30 -19.62 0.93
C THR A 270 -17.91 -18.52 0.05
N ASP A 271 -19.23 -18.31 0.18
CA ASP A 271 -19.93 -17.24 -0.54
C ASP A 271 -19.29 -15.87 -0.33
N GLN A 272 -18.79 -15.63 0.89
CA GLN A 272 -18.11 -14.39 1.23
C GLN A 272 -16.76 -14.24 0.50
N ALA A 273 -15.95 -15.31 0.49
CA ALA A 273 -14.69 -15.34 -0.25
C ALA A 273 -14.91 -15.13 -1.76
N HIS A 274 -15.91 -15.82 -2.32
CA HIS A 274 -16.30 -15.65 -3.72
C HIS A 274 -16.71 -14.22 -4.03
N ARG A 275 -17.50 -13.59 -3.15
CA ARG A 275 -17.90 -12.19 -3.31
C ARG A 275 -16.70 -11.25 -3.38
N PHE A 276 -15.71 -11.39 -2.48
CA PHE A 276 -14.53 -10.53 -2.43
C PHE A 276 -13.51 -10.82 -3.53
N ASN A 277 -13.51 -12.03 -4.09
CA ASN A 277 -12.70 -12.36 -5.24
C ASN A 277 -13.21 -11.69 -6.54
N ARG A 278 -14.53 -11.53 -6.68
CA ARG A 278 -15.16 -10.81 -7.80
C ARG A 278 -14.98 -9.30 -7.65
N ARG A 279 -13.86 -8.77 -8.14
CA ARG A 279 -13.47 -7.37 -8.03
C ARG A 279 -12.87 -6.81 -9.31
N VAL A 280 -12.73 -5.50 -9.37
CA VAL A 280 -11.91 -4.81 -10.36
C VAL A 280 -10.79 -4.07 -9.63
N GLU A 281 -9.55 -4.43 -9.94
CA GLU A 281 -8.36 -3.72 -9.49
C GLU A 281 -8.06 -2.57 -10.46
N VAL A 282 -7.74 -1.41 -9.92
CA VAL A 282 -7.37 -0.22 -10.68
C VAL A 282 -5.93 0.14 -10.38
N GLU A 283 -5.09 0.12 -11.39
CA GLU A 283 -3.66 0.39 -11.28
C GLU A 283 -3.27 1.63 -12.08
N LEU A 284 -2.62 2.60 -11.40
CA LEU A 284 -2.05 3.78 -12.07
C LEU A 284 -0.56 3.56 -12.33
N TYR A 285 -0.12 3.77 -13.57
CA TYR A 285 1.30 3.68 -13.94
C TYR A 285 1.69 4.74 -14.98
N ARG A 286 2.97 5.01 -15.07
CA ARG A 286 3.57 5.94 -16.05
C ARG A 286 4.47 5.20 -17.01
#